data_39ee6bb1d087a22e029273ffada461af
#
_entry.id   39ee6bb1d087a22e029273ffada461af
#
_cell.length_a   1.000
_cell.length_b   1.000
_cell.length_c   1.000
_cell.angle_alpha   90.00
_cell.angle_beta   90.00
_cell.angle_gamma   90.00
#
_symmetry.space_group_name_H-M   'P 1'
#
loop_
_entity.id
_entity.type
_entity.pdbx_description
1 polymer ?
#
loop_
_entity_poly.entity_id
_entity_poly.type
_entity_poly.pdbx_seq_one_letter_code
_entity_poly.pdbx_strand_id
1 'polypeptide(L)'
;MIINGEEVKQKLKEGIDLVANTVKPTLGPQAKTVILQGNPPVVINDGVTITKYISSNDPYVQMGVQMVQNLASKAQDNSGDGTTTACIIAQALVENIQKQENYNIRVLQNELQEAQEIIASYLIDNAIPILDDDILNVATIAANNDDELGSLIQEAISAVGRDGIITVEESKTHKTQIVTRSGLEFDEGYLSHMMCNGEDGKVTFDNPVIFSSNLNIRHFQEILPLLELCAKNKKPLVIICRGMEGTALSNVIMNVLQKTIEVAVVKAPNFGDAQLDELDDIVTVCG
;
A
#
# COMPACT_ATOMS: atom_id res chain seq x y z
N MET A 1 -13.10 -6.98 -36.83
CA MET A 1 -14.57 -7.19 -37.02
C MET A 1 -15.26 -6.28 -36.00
N ILE A 2 -16.35 -5.60 -36.38
CA ILE A 2 -17.17 -4.80 -35.45
C ILE A 2 -18.40 -5.62 -35.11
N ILE A 3 -18.66 -5.86 -33.84
CA ILE A 3 -19.89 -6.49 -33.36
C ILE A 3 -20.74 -5.46 -32.61
N ASN A 4 -22.05 -5.63 -32.56
CA ASN A 4 -22.96 -4.71 -31.90
C ASN A 4 -24.19 -5.43 -31.32
N GLY A 5 -25.01 -4.71 -30.56
CA GLY A 5 -26.28 -5.20 -30.03
C GLY A 5 -26.13 -6.37 -29.06
N GLU A 6 -26.99 -7.37 -29.21
CA GLU A 6 -27.06 -8.52 -28.31
C GLU A 6 -25.81 -9.40 -28.34
N GLU A 7 -25.12 -9.49 -29.46
CA GLU A 7 -23.88 -10.25 -29.59
C GLU A 7 -22.78 -9.69 -28.67
N VAL A 8 -22.64 -8.35 -28.57
CA VAL A 8 -21.72 -7.69 -27.64
C VAL A 8 -22.06 -8.04 -26.20
N LYS A 9 -23.32 -7.92 -25.82
CA LYS A 9 -23.79 -8.21 -24.46
C LYS A 9 -23.49 -9.66 -24.07
N GLN A 10 -23.72 -10.60 -25.00
CA GLN A 10 -23.44 -12.01 -24.77
C GLN A 10 -21.94 -12.27 -24.56
N LYS A 11 -21.08 -11.70 -25.41
CA LYS A 11 -19.63 -11.86 -25.31
C LYS A 11 -19.06 -11.26 -24.02
N LEU A 12 -19.51 -10.07 -23.63
CA LEU A 12 -19.13 -9.46 -22.36
C LEU A 12 -19.58 -10.32 -21.18
N LYS A 13 -20.81 -10.85 -21.22
CA LYS A 13 -21.33 -11.74 -20.19
C LYS A 13 -20.51 -13.03 -20.09
N GLU A 14 -20.14 -13.65 -21.20
CA GLU A 14 -19.27 -14.82 -21.22
C GLU A 14 -17.95 -14.56 -20.47
N GLY A 15 -17.34 -13.38 -20.67
CA GLY A 15 -16.13 -12.99 -19.97
C GLY A 15 -16.33 -12.77 -18.47
N ILE A 16 -17.43 -12.13 -18.09
CA ILE A 16 -17.81 -11.91 -16.68
C ILE A 16 -18.07 -13.26 -16.01
N ASP A 17 -18.83 -14.13 -16.64
CA ASP A 17 -19.16 -15.48 -16.14
C ASP A 17 -17.90 -16.33 -15.98
N LEU A 18 -16.96 -16.25 -16.92
CA LEU A 18 -15.69 -16.97 -16.86
C LEU A 18 -14.92 -16.64 -15.60
N VAL A 19 -14.77 -15.36 -15.29
CA VAL A 19 -14.05 -14.91 -14.08
C VAL A 19 -14.83 -15.27 -12.82
N ALA A 20 -16.09 -14.87 -12.74
CA ALA A 20 -16.90 -15.06 -11.54
C ALA A 20 -17.07 -16.54 -11.18
N ASN A 21 -17.33 -17.42 -12.15
CA ASN A 21 -17.47 -18.85 -11.92
C ASN A 21 -16.14 -19.53 -11.49
N THR A 22 -15.00 -18.98 -11.91
CA THR A 22 -13.69 -19.49 -11.49
C THR A 22 -13.37 -19.12 -10.05
N VAL A 23 -13.72 -17.90 -9.61
CA VAL A 23 -13.46 -17.46 -8.22
C VAL A 23 -14.54 -17.89 -7.24
N LYS A 24 -15.78 -18.11 -7.69
CA LYS A 24 -16.92 -18.46 -6.84
C LYS A 24 -16.67 -19.65 -5.89
N PRO A 25 -15.99 -20.73 -6.29
CA PRO A 25 -15.68 -21.86 -5.39
C PRO A 25 -14.77 -21.50 -4.21
N THR A 26 -14.06 -20.36 -4.25
CA THR A 26 -13.17 -19.89 -3.18
C THR A 26 -13.86 -19.05 -2.11
N LEU A 27 -15.19 -18.86 -2.19
CA LEU A 27 -15.96 -18.09 -1.23
C LEU A 27 -16.52 -18.97 -0.11
N GLY A 28 -16.48 -18.45 1.12
CA GLY A 28 -17.16 -19.00 2.28
C GLY A 28 -16.37 -20.04 3.06
N PRO A 29 -16.97 -20.59 4.14
CA PRO A 29 -16.28 -21.46 5.10
C PRO A 29 -15.89 -22.84 4.55
N GLN A 30 -16.42 -23.21 3.40
CA GLN A 30 -16.04 -24.44 2.66
C GLN A 30 -15.31 -24.11 1.37
N ALA A 31 -14.58 -22.97 1.36
CA ALA A 31 -13.82 -22.50 0.23
C ALA A 31 -12.86 -23.57 -0.31
N LYS A 32 -12.82 -23.68 -1.63
CA LYS A 32 -11.93 -24.62 -2.34
C LYS A 32 -10.76 -23.86 -2.92
N THR A 33 -9.63 -24.53 -2.98
CA THR A 33 -8.48 -24.04 -3.75
C THR A 33 -8.68 -24.28 -5.25
N VAL A 34 -8.15 -23.37 -6.05
CA VAL A 34 -8.13 -23.45 -7.52
C VAL A 34 -6.72 -23.78 -7.96
N ILE A 35 -6.59 -24.68 -8.93
CA ILE A 35 -5.32 -24.99 -9.55
C ILE A 35 -5.23 -24.22 -10.87
N LEU A 36 -4.26 -23.31 -10.92
CA LEU A 36 -3.98 -22.53 -12.12
C LEU A 36 -2.90 -23.19 -12.96
N GLN A 37 -3.08 -23.17 -14.28
CA GLN A 37 -2.10 -23.70 -15.20
C GLN A 37 -0.83 -22.84 -15.14
N GLY A 38 0.29 -23.45 -14.88
CA GLY A 38 1.61 -22.83 -14.82
C GLY A 38 2.71 -23.90 -14.84
N ASN A 39 3.95 -23.49 -14.86
CA ASN A 39 5.09 -24.41 -14.74
C ASN A 39 6.04 -23.90 -13.64
N PRO A 40 5.89 -24.39 -12.40
CA PRO A 40 4.93 -25.39 -11.90
C PRO A 40 3.48 -24.88 -11.80
N PRO A 41 2.47 -25.77 -11.66
CA PRO A 41 1.08 -25.37 -11.40
C PRO A 41 0.97 -24.59 -10.08
N VAL A 42 0.13 -23.56 -10.06
CA VAL A 42 -0.10 -22.73 -8.87
C VAL A 42 -1.41 -23.16 -8.22
N VAL A 43 -1.35 -23.52 -6.94
CA VAL A 43 -2.52 -23.87 -6.11
C VAL A 43 -2.83 -22.67 -5.22
N ILE A 44 -4.01 -22.08 -5.38
CA ILE A 44 -4.35 -20.83 -4.72
C ILE A 44 -5.85 -20.71 -4.46
N ASN A 45 -6.23 -19.91 -3.46
CA ASN A 45 -7.62 -19.57 -3.13
C ASN A 45 -7.86 -18.05 -3.10
N ASP A 46 -6.82 -17.23 -3.33
CA ASP A 46 -6.96 -15.78 -3.39
C ASP A 46 -7.64 -15.32 -4.68
N GLY A 47 -8.78 -14.62 -4.52
CA GLY A 47 -9.61 -14.18 -5.64
C GLY A 47 -8.91 -13.22 -6.59
N VAL A 48 -8.10 -12.29 -6.08
CA VAL A 48 -7.36 -11.32 -6.93
C VAL A 48 -6.36 -12.04 -7.81
N THR A 49 -5.56 -12.90 -7.22
CA THR A 49 -4.54 -13.65 -7.97
C THR A 49 -5.19 -14.54 -9.01
N ILE A 50 -6.27 -15.26 -8.64
CA ILE A 50 -7.02 -16.09 -9.60
C ILE A 50 -7.52 -15.24 -10.77
N THR A 51 -8.13 -14.09 -10.51
CA THR A 51 -8.67 -13.24 -11.59
C THR A 51 -7.61 -12.81 -12.58
N LYS A 52 -6.40 -12.46 -12.11
CA LYS A 52 -5.27 -12.03 -12.96
C LYS A 52 -4.78 -13.10 -13.94
N TYR A 53 -4.95 -14.39 -13.59
CA TYR A 53 -4.55 -15.50 -14.46
C TYR A 53 -5.57 -15.85 -15.53
N ILE A 54 -6.81 -15.34 -15.42
CA ILE A 54 -7.88 -15.68 -16.36
C ILE A 54 -7.72 -14.83 -17.61
N SER A 55 -7.72 -15.47 -18.77
CA SER A 55 -7.70 -14.80 -20.07
C SER A 55 -8.54 -15.57 -21.09
N SER A 56 -8.97 -14.89 -22.15
CA SER A 56 -9.69 -15.47 -23.26
C SER A 56 -9.01 -15.14 -24.59
N ASN A 57 -9.02 -16.07 -25.53
CA ASN A 57 -8.52 -15.84 -26.89
C ASN A 57 -9.49 -15.01 -27.75
N ASP A 58 -10.76 -14.92 -27.35
CA ASP A 58 -11.75 -14.08 -28.00
C ASP A 58 -11.59 -12.63 -27.43
N PRO A 59 -11.25 -11.63 -28.27
CA PRO A 59 -11.00 -10.28 -27.79
C PRO A 59 -12.25 -9.63 -27.17
N TYR A 60 -13.44 -10.01 -27.55
CA TYR A 60 -14.68 -9.47 -27.00
C TYR A 60 -15.01 -10.11 -25.65
N VAL A 61 -14.79 -11.41 -25.49
CA VAL A 61 -14.88 -12.09 -24.20
C VAL A 61 -13.81 -11.55 -23.25
N GLN A 62 -12.60 -11.29 -23.78
CA GLN A 62 -11.51 -10.71 -22.98
C GLN A 62 -11.86 -9.32 -22.41
N MET A 63 -12.67 -8.51 -23.10
CA MET A 63 -13.16 -7.24 -22.53
C MET A 63 -14.02 -7.47 -21.29
N GLY A 64 -14.89 -8.48 -21.30
CA GLY A 64 -15.68 -8.87 -20.13
C GLY A 64 -14.79 -9.35 -18.97
N VAL A 65 -13.77 -10.15 -19.26
CA VAL A 65 -12.75 -10.56 -18.28
C VAL A 65 -12.07 -9.35 -17.65
N GLN A 66 -11.60 -8.39 -18.47
CA GLN A 66 -10.93 -7.19 -17.99
C GLN A 66 -11.83 -6.31 -17.10
N MET A 67 -13.11 -6.21 -17.39
CA MET A 67 -14.06 -5.46 -16.56
C MET A 67 -14.10 -6.01 -15.13
N VAL A 68 -14.16 -7.34 -14.97
CA VAL A 68 -14.20 -7.98 -13.66
C VAL A 68 -12.82 -7.93 -12.98
N GLN A 69 -11.74 -8.08 -13.73
CA GLN A 69 -10.38 -7.91 -13.20
C GLN A 69 -10.15 -6.51 -12.62
N ASN A 70 -10.58 -5.47 -13.32
CA ASN A 70 -10.50 -4.10 -12.84
C ASN A 70 -11.35 -3.87 -11.58
N LEU A 71 -12.53 -4.49 -11.51
CA LEU A 71 -13.38 -4.44 -10.33
C LEU A 71 -12.71 -5.13 -9.13
N ALA A 72 -12.18 -6.33 -9.33
CA ALA A 72 -11.46 -7.08 -8.29
C ALA A 72 -10.23 -6.30 -7.78
N SER A 73 -9.43 -5.70 -8.68
CA SER A 73 -8.30 -4.86 -8.30
C SER A 73 -8.74 -3.65 -7.48
N LYS A 74 -9.80 -2.94 -7.89
CA LYS A 74 -10.32 -1.80 -7.11
C LYS A 74 -10.83 -2.21 -5.72
N ALA A 75 -11.47 -3.37 -5.59
CA ALA A 75 -11.88 -3.88 -4.28
C ALA A 75 -10.67 -4.17 -3.39
N GLN A 76 -9.61 -4.76 -3.95
CA GLN A 76 -8.36 -4.99 -3.25
C GLN A 76 -7.67 -3.69 -2.83
N ASP A 77 -7.53 -2.73 -3.74
CA ASP A 77 -6.83 -1.47 -3.48
C ASP A 77 -7.55 -0.62 -2.41
N ASN A 78 -8.90 -0.66 -2.40
CA ASN A 78 -9.69 0.15 -1.48
C ASN A 78 -9.90 -0.50 -0.10
N SER A 79 -9.99 -1.82 -0.03
CA SER A 79 -10.45 -2.53 1.17
C SER A 79 -9.51 -3.66 1.62
N GLY A 80 -8.55 -4.06 0.79
CA GLY A 80 -7.70 -5.22 1.05
C GLY A 80 -8.40 -6.58 0.98
N ASP A 81 -9.74 -6.61 0.78
CA ASP A 81 -10.57 -7.82 0.79
C ASP A 81 -11.83 -7.64 -0.07
N GLY A 82 -12.67 -8.68 -0.13
CA GLY A 82 -13.97 -8.66 -0.80
C GLY A 82 -13.92 -8.85 -2.32
N THR A 83 -12.79 -9.20 -2.88
CA THR A 83 -12.57 -9.36 -4.34
C THR A 83 -13.46 -10.42 -4.96
N THR A 84 -13.56 -11.59 -4.35
CA THR A 84 -14.45 -12.69 -4.79
C THR A 84 -15.91 -12.26 -4.70
N THR A 85 -16.31 -11.62 -3.61
CA THR A 85 -17.68 -11.10 -3.40
C THR A 85 -18.03 -10.08 -4.48
N ALA A 86 -17.13 -9.14 -4.79
CA ALA A 86 -17.33 -8.13 -5.83
C ALA A 86 -17.56 -8.78 -7.21
N CYS A 87 -16.77 -9.80 -7.57
CA CYS A 87 -16.94 -10.54 -8.82
C CYS A 87 -18.31 -11.22 -8.92
N ILE A 88 -18.78 -11.84 -7.83
CA ILE A 88 -20.06 -12.53 -7.79
C ILE A 88 -21.23 -11.55 -7.87
N ILE A 89 -21.15 -10.42 -7.16
CA ILE A 89 -22.17 -9.37 -7.21
C ILE A 89 -22.24 -8.79 -8.63
N ALA A 90 -21.12 -8.53 -9.28
CA ALA A 90 -21.07 -8.04 -10.65
C ALA A 90 -21.75 -9.03 -11.62
N GLN A 91 -21.46 -10.32 -11.52
CA GLN A 91 -22.12 -11.36 -12.30
C GLN A 91 -23.62 -11.33 -12.09
N ALA A 92 -24.08 -11.32 -10.83
CA ALA A 92 -25.49 -11.34 -10.50
C ALA A 92 -26.23 -10.09 -11.03
N LEU A 93 -25.63 -8.90 -10.93
CA LEU A 93 -26.17 -7.67 -11.48
C LEU A 93 -26.34 -7.75 -13.00
N VAL A 94 -25.29 -8.14 -13.70
CA VAL A 94 -25.32 -8.26 -15.18
C VAL A 94 -26.38 -9.30 -15.60
N GLU A 95 -26.42 -10.45 -14.95
CA GLU A 95 -27.39 -11.49 -15.25
C GLU A 95 -28.85 -11.02 -15.03
N ASN A 96 -29.12 -10.29 -13.96
CA ASN A 96 -30.46 -9.80 -13.68
C ASN A 96 -30.87 -8.64 -14.61
N ILE A 97 -29.93 -7.74 -14.95
CA ILE A 97 -30.18 -6.66 -15.93
C ILE A 97 -30.52 -7.25 -17.31
N GLN A 98 -29.84 -8.29 -17.74
CA GLN A 98 -30.10 -8.91 -19.04
C GLN A 98 -31.47 -9.63 -19.12
N LYS A 99 -32.05 -10.01 -17.99
CA LYS A 99 -33.40 -10.58 -17.95
C LYS A 99 -34.51 -9.54 -18.15
N GLN A 100 -34.19 -8.26 -18.05
CA GLN A 100 -35.14 -7.16 -18.27
C GLN A 100 -35.19 -6.81 -19.78
N GLU A 101 -36.37 -6.93 -20.38
CA GLU A 101 -36.52 -6.71 -21.83
C GLU A 101 -36.59 -5.23 -22.22
N ASN A 102 -37.10 -4.36 -21.36
CA ASN A 102 -37.30 -2.94 -21.65
C ASN A 102 -36.96 -2.06 -20.46
N TYR A 103 -35.73 -1.56 -20.40
CA TYR A 103 -35.32 -0.61 -19.37
C TYR A 103 -34.66 0.63 -19.97
N ASN A 104 -34.89 1.76 -19.31
CA ASN A 104 -34.17 2.99 -19.62
C ASN A 104 -32.84 2.96 -18.84
N ILE A 105 -31.71 2.98 -19.57
CA ILE A 105 -30.37 2.88 -18.99
C ILE A 105 -30.12 3.98 -17.95
N ARG A 106 -30.60 5.23 -18.19
CA ARG A 106 -30.41 6.32 -17.23
C ARG A 106 -31.20 6.12 -15.94
N VAL A 107 -32.42 5.62 -16.07
CA VAL A 107 -33.26 5.30 -14.89
C VAL A 107 -32.58 4.19 -14.09
N LEU A 108 -32.17 3.12 -14.75
CA LEU A 108 -31.48 2.01 -14.11
C LEU A 108 -30.19 2.45 -13.39
N GLN A 109 -29.40 3.33 -14.00
CA GLN A 109 -28.19 3.87 -13.36
C GLN A 109 -28.53 4.64 -12.09
N ASN A 110 -29.53 5.49 -12.10
CA ASN A 110 -29.94 6.27 -10.93
C ASN A 110 -30.48 5.35 -9.82
N GLU A 111 -31.32 4.37 -10.17
CA GLU A 111 -31.86 3.41 -9.20
C GLU A 111 -30.76 2.54 -8.57
N LEU A 112 -29.75 2.13 -9.35
CA LEU A 112 -28.61 1.38 -8.85
C LEU A 112 -27.75 2.23 -7.89
N GLN A 113 -27.57 3.51 -8.20
CA GLN A 113 -26.84 4.44 -7.34
C GLN A 113 -27.60 4.68 -6.03
N GLU A 114 -28.90 4.94 -6.09
CA GLU A 114 -29.75 5.09 -4.91
C GLU A 114 -29.73 3.82 -4.04
N ALA A 115 -29.86 2.64 -4.65
CA ALA A 115 -29.77 1.37 -3.95
C ALA A 115 -28.39 1.18 -3.27
N GLN A 116 -27.31 1.57 -3.93
CA GLN A 116 -25.95 1.51 -3.35
C GLN A 116 -25.83 2.43 -2.12
N GLU A 117 -26.36 3.65 -2.17
CA GLU A 117 -26.35 4.59 -1.03
C GLU A 117 -27.15 4.04 0.17
N ILE A 118 -28.34 3.46 -0.10
CA ILE A 118 -29.18 2.84 0.94
C ILE A 118 -28.45 1.65 1.59
N ILE A 119 -27.85 0.78 0.78
CA ILE A 119 -27.12 -0.39 1.28
C ILE A 119 -25.89 0.04 2.07
N ALA A 120 -25.13 1.03 1.58
CA ALA A 120 -23.94 1.55 2.27
C ALA A 120 -24.30 2.14 3.64
N SER A 121 -25.37 2.95 3.72
CA SER A 121 -25.88 3.50 4.98
C SER A 121 -26.29 2.38 5.93
N TYR A 122 -27.06 1.41 5.44
CA TYR A 122 -27.47 0.26 6.26
C TYR A 122 -26.30 -0.53 6.83
N LEU A 123 -25.26 -0.75 6.03
CA LEU A 123 -24.05 -1.46 6.48
C LEU A 123 -23.29 -0.68 7.55
N ILE A 124 -23.17 0.65 7.40
CA ILE A 124 -22.52 1.52 8.38
C ILE A 124 -23.32 1.50 9.71
N ASP A 125 -24.63 1.65 9.63
CA ASP A 125 -25.50 1.71 10.81
C ASP A 125 -25.54 0.39 11.59
N ASN A 126 -25.27 -0.74 10.93
CA ASN A 126 -25.28 -2.07 11.52
C ASN A 126 -23.88 -2.66 11.73
N ALA A 127 -22.82 -1.91 11.44
CA ALA A 127 -21.46 -2.36 11.68
C ALA A 127 -21.18 -2.44 13.19
N ILE A 128 -20.60 -3.55 13.62
CA ILE A 128 -20.17 -3.76 15.00
C ILE A 128 -18.69 -3.41 15.10
N PRO A 129 -18.29 -2.47 15.98
CA PRO A 129 -16.89 -2.14 16.19
C PRO A 129 -16.11 -3.37 16.68
N ILE A 130 -14.97 -3.62 16.07
CA ILE A 130 -14.02 -4.67 16.51
C ILE A 130 -13.40 -4.29 17.84
N LEU A 131 -13.43 -5.19 18.82
CA LEU A 131 -12.65 -5.13 20.04
C LEU A 131 -11.26 -5.75 19.81
N ASP A 132 -10.31 -5.48 20.72
CA ASP A 132 -8.93 -5.99 20.56
C ASP A 132 -8.87 -7.52 20.60
N ASP A 133 -9.77 -8.16 21.37
CA ASP A 133 -9.89 -9.63 21.42
C ASP A 133 -10.44 -10.24 20.10
N ASP A 134 -11.15 -9.46 19.28
CA ASP A 134 -11.69 -9.92 18.01
C ASP A 134 -10.62 -9.90 16.89
N ILE A 135 -9.54 -9.15 17.06
CA ILE A 135 -8.47 -9.02 16.06
C ILE A 135 -7.86 -10.38 15.73
N LEU A 136 -7.64 -11.22 16.75
CA LEU A 136 -7.12 -12.57 16.55
C LEU A 136 -8.03 -13.39 15.63
N ASN A 137 -9.33 -13.37 15.88
CA ASN A 137 -10.30 -14.13 15.10
C ASN A 137 -10.34 -13.66 13.65
N VAL A 138 -10.35 -12.34 13.43
CA VAL A 138 -10.34 -11.75 12.08
C VAL A 138 -9.04 -12.08 11.35
N ALA A 139 -7.89 -11.94 12.03
CA ALA A 139 -6.59 -12.25 11.45
C ALA A 139 -6.44 -13.75 11.11
N THR A 140 -6.91 -14.63 11.99
CA THR A 140 -6.91 -16.09 11.75
C THR A 140 -7.76 -16.45 10.54
N ILE A 141 -8.97 -15.89 10.41
CA ILE A 141 -9.83 -16.12 9.25
C ILE A 141 -9.18 -15.60 7.97
N ALA A 142 -8.61 -14.40 8.01
CA ALA A 142 -7.89 -13.81 6.87
C ALA A 142 -6.66 -14.64 6.45
N ALA A 143 -6.02 -15.30 7.41
CA ALA A 143 -4.90 -16.22 7.20
C ALA A 143 -5.33 -17.66 6.83
N ASN A 144 -6.54 -17.87 6.32
CA ASN A 144 -7.09 -19.20 5.99
C ASN A 144 -7.16 -20.20 7.16
N ASN A 145 -7.53 -19.73 8.35
CA ASN A 145 -7.57 -20.45 9.61
C ASN A 145 -6.16 -20.94 10.08
N ASP A 146 -5.14 -20.16 9.79
CA ASP A 146 -3.80 -20.35 10.35
C ASP A 146 -3.69 -19.57 11.67
N ASP A 147 -3.75 -20.28 12.79
CA ASP A 147 -3.71 -19.70 14.13
C ASP A 147 -2.34 -19.08 14.46
N GLU A 148 -1.25 -19.63 13.93
CA GLU A 148 0.09 -19.11 14.14
C GLU A 148 0.26 -17.76 13.45
N LEU A 149 -0.15 -17.67 12.21
CA LEU A 149 -0.12 -16.41 11.44
C LEU A 149 -1.11 -15.38 12.01
N GLY A 150 -2.30 -15.82 12.40
CA GLY A 150 -3.30 -14.96 13.07
C GLY A 150 -2.74 -14.33 14.35
N SER A 151 -2.04 -15.12 15.17
CA SER A 151 -1.41 -14.65 16.42
C SER A 151 -0.28 -13.65 16.14
N LEU A 152 0.56 -13.89 15.13
CA LEU A 152 1.61 -12.95 14.71
C LEU A 152 1.04 -11.61 14.27
N ILE A 153 -0.06 -11.60 13.50
CA ILE A 153 -0.72 -10.37 13.07
C ILE A 153 -1.31 -9.62 14.28
N GLN A 154 -1.96 -10.32 15.20
CA GLN A 154 -2.48 -9.71 16.42
C GLN A 154 -1.36 -9.08 17.27
N GLU A 155 -0.22 -9.78 17.42
CA GLU A 155 0.94 -9.25 18.14
C GLU A 155 1.50 -8.00 17.46
N ALA A 156 1.61 -8.00 16.12
CA ALA A 156 2.05 -6.85 15.34
C ALA A 156 1.12 -5.64 15.53
N ILE A 157 -0.21 -5.84 15.43
CA ILE A 157 -1.20 -4.77 15.63
C ILE A 157 -1.14 -4.25 17.08
N SER A 158 -0.98 -5.14 18.06
CA SER A 158 -0.87 -4.76 19.46
C SER A 158 0.39 -3.93 19.74
N ALA A 159 1.48 -4.20 19.02
CA ALA A 159 2.75 -3.51 19.19
C ALA A 159 2.76 -2.09 18.59
N VAL A 160 2.07 -1.87 17.46
CA VAL A 160 2.08 -0.56 16.76
C VAL A 160 0.78 0.23 16.92
N GLY A 161 -0.28 -0.41 17.44
CA GLY A 161 -1.62 0.18 17.55
C GLY A 161 -2.43 0.03 16.25
N ARG A 162 -3.72 0.41 16.32
CA ARG A 162 -4.65 0.25 15.19
C ARG A 162 -4.34 1.14 14.00
N ASP A 163 -3.72 2.30 14.25
CA ASP A 163 -3.32 3.26 13.23
C ASP A 163 -1.87 3.06 12.78
N GLY A 164 -1.19 2.03 13.32
CA GLY A 164 0.19 1.71 12.97
C GLY A 164 0.32 1.08 11.58
N ILE A 165 1.41 1.39 10.90
CA ILE A 165 1.72 0.83 9.58
C ILE A 165 2.37 -0.54 9.78
N ILE A 166 1.81 -1.57 9.12
CA ILE A 166 2.35 -2.93 9.11
C ILE A 166 2.73 -3.28 7.67
N THR A 167 3.99 -3.60 7.45
CA THR A 167 4.51 -4.08 6.17
C THR A 167 4.97 -5.52 6.29
N VAL A 168 4.86 -6.28 5.21
CA VAL A 168 5.29 -7.67 5.14
C VAL A 168 6.46 -7.76 4.15
N GLU A 169 7.59 -8.25 4.63
CA GLU A 169 8.80 -8.44 3.83
C GLU A 169 9.30 -9.89 3.89
N GLU A 170 10.03 -10.32 2.88
CA GLU A 170 10.67 -11.63 2.92
C GLU A 170 11.76 -11.67 3.99
N SER A 171 11.65 -12.63 4.92
CA SER A 171 12.65 -12.84 5.95
C SER A 171 13.96 -13.34 5.36
N LYS A 172 15.08 -12.79 5.79
CA LYS A 172 16.42 -13.29 5.50
C LYS A 172 16.78 -14.54 6.34
N THR A 173 15.89 -14.95 7.25
CA THR A 173 16.04 -16.11 8.14
C THR A 173 14.95 -17.13 7.82
N HIS A 174 15.06 -18.34 8.37
CA HIS A 174 14.05 -19.39 8.21
C HIS A 174 12.84 -19.24 9.17
N LYS A 175 12.73 -18.10 9.86
CA LYS A 175 11.65 -17.84 10.82
C LYS A 175 10.94 -16.57 10.48
N THR A 176 9.63 -16.55 10.63
CA THR A 176 8.81 -15.35 10.65
C THR A 176 9.07 -14.62 11.98
N GLN A 177 9.29 -13.35 11.93
CA GLN A 177 9.54 -12.52 13.13
C GLN A 177 8.91 -11.13 12.94
N ILE A 178 8.46 -10.57 14.06
CA ILE A 178 7.97 -9.20 14.11
C ILE A 178 9.16 -8.30 14.46
N VAL A 179 9.35 -7.26 13.66
CA VAL A 179 10.33 -6.20 13.92
C VAL A 179 9.57 -4.90 14.08
N THR A 180 9.50 -4.39 15.30
CA THR A 180 8.83 -3.12 15.59
C THR A 180 9.82 -1.98 15.49
N ARG A 181 9.47 -0.93 14.77
CA ARG A 181 10.20 0.33 14.71
C ARG A 181 9.29 1.45 15.15
N SER A 182 9.81 2.39 15.92
CA SER A 182 9.09 3.58 16.35
C SER A 182 9.67 4.79 15.64
N GLY A 183 8.83 5.65 15.09
CA GLY A 183 9.23 6.84 14.37
C GLY A 183 8.93 6.74 12.87
N LEU A 184 9.53 7.63 12.08
CA LEU A 184 9.36 7.73 10.63
C LEU A 184 10.56 7.08 9.92
N GLU A 185 10.28 6.23 8.94
CA GLU A 185 11.31 5.58 8.10
C GLU A 185 11.02 5.89 6.63
N PHE A 186 12.04 6.24 5.86
CA PHE A 186 11.96 6.49 4.41
C PHE A 186 13.21 5.98 3.70
N ASP A 187 13.10 5.70 2.40
CA ASP A 187 14.09 4.98 1.58
C ASP A 187 15.26 5.87 1.07
N GLU A 188 15.61 6.93 1.79
CA GLU A 188 16.73 7.79 1.42
C GLU A 188 17.80 7.80 2.50
N GLY A 189 19.05 7.91 2.10
CA GLY A 189 20.20 7.88 2.98
C GLY A 189 21.05 9.14 2.92
N TYR A 190 22.19 9.10 3.61
CA TYR A 190 23.16 10.20 3.64
C TYR A 190 23.75 10.49 2.26
N LEU A 191 24.07 11.76 1.98
CA LEU A 191 24.66 12.18 0.72
C LEU A 191 26.13 11.79 0.54
N SER A 192 26.85 11.49 1.61
CA SER A 192 28.26 11.12 1.54
C SER A 192 28.62 10.09 2.61
N HIS A 193 29.32 9.03 2.20
CA HIS A 193 29.84 8.00 3.11
C HIS A 193 30.81 8.56 4.16
N MET A 194 31.41 9.72 3.91
CA MET A 194 32.30 10.39 4.87
C MET A 194 31.56 10.92 6.12
N MET A 195 30.22 10.88 6.14
CA MET A 195 29.39 11.24 7.29
C MET A 195 29.16 10.06 8.25
N CYS A 196 29.57 8.83 7.87
CA CYS A 196 29.40 7.66 8.71
C CYS A 196 30.21 7.80 9.99
N ASN A 197 29.58 7.45 11.11
CA ASN A 197 30.20 7.46 12.45
C ASN A 197 30.28 6.06 13.09
N GLY A 198 29.72 5.03 12.42
CA GLY A 198 29.77 3.63 12.84
C GLY A 198 30.60 2.74 11.92
N GLU A 199 31.05 1.57 12.40
CA GLU A 199 31.81 0.58 11.62
C GLU A 199 30.96 -0.08 10.54
N ASP A 200 29.61 -0.08 10.72
CA ASP A 200 28.66 -0.70 9.78
C ASP A 200 28.30 0.18 8.58
N GLY A 201 28.98 1.31 8.38
CA GLY A 201 28.60 2.28 7.33
C GLY A 201 27.31 3.03 7.64
N LYS A 202 26.91 3.11 8.90
CA LYS A 202 25.72 3.81 9.37
C LYS A 202 26.08 5.15 9.99
N VAL A 203 25.07 6.02 10.07
CA VAL A 203 25.11 7.24 10.87
C VAL A 203 24.10 7.09 11.99
N THR A 204 24.54 7.22 13.23
CA THR A 204 23.66 7.14 14.39
C THR A 204 23.92 8.34 15.29
N PHE A 205 22.88 9.10 15.56
CA PHE A 205 22.93 10.24 16.47
C PHE A 205 21.91 10.05 17.59
N ASP A 206 22.27 10.49 18.78
CA ASP A 206 21.36 10.52 19.91
C ASP A 206 20.81 11.95 20.07
N ASN A 207 19.48 12.06 20.04
CA ASN A 207 18.73 13.33 20.17
C ASN A 207 19.25 14.48 19.25
N PRO A 208 19.35 14.28 17.93
CA PRO A 208 19.84 15.28 17.00
C PRO A 208 18.83 16.43 16.83
N VAL A 209 19.32 17.57 16.40
CA VAL A 209 18.49 18.61 15.81
C VAL A 209 18.18 18.19 14.38
N ILE A 210 16.93 18.23 13.97
CA ILE A 210 16.50 17.94 12.60
C ILE A 210 16.16 19.26 11.92
N PHE A 211 16.77 19.48 10.75
CA PHE A 211 16.49 20.63 9.88
C PHE A 211 15.95 20.11 8.56
N SER A 212 14.72 20.49 8.25
CA SER A 212 14.03 20.12 7.00
C SER A 212 14.00 21.30 6.04
N SER A 213 14.26 21.05 4.75
CA SER A 213 14.22 22.10 3.70
C SER A 213 13.86 21.51 2.34
N ASN A 214 13.00 22.19 1.62
CA ASN A 214 12.63 21.87 0.24
C ASN A 214 13.59 22.48 -0.81
N LEU A 215 14.71 23.05 -0.39
CA LEU A 215 15.67 23.73 -1.25
C LEU A 215 16.89 22.86 -1.57
N ASN A 216 17.53 23.15 -2.72
CA ASN A 216 18.88 22.69 -3.01
C ASN A 216 19.88 23.68 -2.39
N ILE A 217 20.64 23.22 -1.40
CA ILE A 217 21.62 24.04 -0.67
C ILE A 217 22.96 24.00 -1.42
N ARG A 218 23.42 25.12 -1.91
CA ARG A 218 24.65 25.21 -2.71
C ARG A 218 25.79 25.99 -2.05
N HIS A 219 25.42 26.95 -1.22
CA HIS A 219 26.40 27.83 -0.57
C HIS A 219 26.46 27.56 0.92
N PHE A 220 27.67 27.44 1.45
CA PHE A 220 27.89 27.15 2.87
C PHE A 220 27.28 28.20 3.80
N GLN A 221 27.22 29.47 3.36
CA GLN A 221 26.62 30.55 4.13
C GLN A 221 25.13 30.32 4.44
N GLU A 222 24.43 29.53 3.62
CA GLU A 222 23.00 29.25 3.81
C GLU A 222 22.74 28.43 5.08
N ILE A 223 23.69 27.58 5.47
CA ILE A 223 23.58 26.69 6.62
C ILE A 223 24.51 27.05 7.77
N LEU A 224 25.42 28.00 7.58
CA LEU A 224 26.41 28.38 8.59
C LEU A 224 25.80 28.76 9.94
N PRO A 225 24.74 29.59 10.00
CA PRO A 225 24.12 29.96 11.29
C PRO A 225 23.56 28.74 12.05
N LEU A 226 23.03 27.76 11.32
CA LEU A 226 22.49 26.52 11.89
C LEU A 226 23.63 25.65 12.45
N LEU A 227 24.73 25.51 11.70
CA LEU A 227 25.90 24.75 12.13
C LEU A 227 26.54 25.37 13.37
N GLU A 228 26.67 26.71 13.41
CA GLU A 228 27.19 27.42 14.58
C GLU A 228 26.32 27.24 15.82
N LEU A 229 24.99 27.28 15.65
CA LEU A 229 24.04 27.03 16.73
C LEU A 229 24.18 25.62 17.31
N CYS A 230 24.25 24.61 16.42
CA CYS A 230 24.39 23.21 16.85
C CYS A 230 25.76 22.95 17.48
N ALA A 231 26.84 23.49 16.91
CA ALA A 231 28.18 23.39 17.48
C ALA A 231 28.28 24.01 18.88
N LYS A 232 27.69 25.22 19.06
CA LYS A 232 27.65 25.90 20.36
C LYS A 232 26.90 25.09 21.42
N ASN A 233 25.83 24.44 21.03
CA ASN A 233 24.99 23.62 21.93
C ASN A 233 25.47 22.17 22.04
N LYS A 234 26.53 21.78 21.31
CA LYS A 234 27.05 20.41 21.24
C LYS A 234 25.98 19.38 20.89
N LYS A 235 25.09 19.72 19.98
CA LYS A 235 24.04 18.83 19.48
C LYS A 235 24.35 18.36 18.07
N PRO A 236 24.19 17.06 17.79
CA PRO A 236 24.26 16.54 16.43
C PRO A 236 23.16 17.19 15.55
N LEU A 237 23.41 17.27 14.25
CA LEU A 237 22.50 17.87 13.29
C LEU A 237 22.21 16.90 12.14
N VAL A 238 20.93 16.69 11.84
CA VAL A 238 20.48 16.01 10.63
C VAL A 238 19.83 17.04 9.72
N ILE A 239 20.36 17.19 8.52
CA ILE A 239 19.80 18.08 7.49
C ILE A 239 19.09 17.19 6.47
N ILE A 240 17.77 17.35 6.34
CA ILE A 240 16.97 16.69 5.33
C ILE A 240 16.60 17.73 4.28
N CYS A 241 17.18 17.63 3.09
CA CYS A 241 16.98 18.64 2.06
C CYS A 241 16.83 18.01 0.67
N ARG A 242 16.27 18.76 -0.25
CA ARG A 242 16.13 18.32 -1.64
C ARG A 242 17.45 17.91 -2.28
N GLY A 243 18.50 18.59 -1.91
CA GLY A 243 19.87 18.28 -2.31
C GLY A 243 20.87 19.24 -1.67
N MET A 244 22.12 18.79 -1.53
CA MET A 244 23.23 19.65 -1.11
C MET A 244 24.42 19.43 -2.04
N GLU A 245 24.96 20.51 -2.60
CA GLU A 245 26.02 20.48 -3.61
C GLU A 245 27.07 21.56 -3.35
N GLY A 246 28.15 21.50 -4.13
CA GLY A 246 29.17 22.56 -4.20
C GLY A 246 29.88 22.82 -2.88
N THR A 247 30.00 24.11 -2.51
CA THR A 247 30.73 24.52 -1.31
C THR A 247 30.00 24.14 -0.02
N ALA A 248 28.68 24.00 -0.04
CA ALA A 248 27.91 23.59 1.12
C ALA A 248 28.29 22.16 1.53
N LEU A 249 28.19 21.20 0.61
CA LEU A 249 28.50 19.79 0.90
C LEU A 249 29.97 19.59 1.27
N SER A 250 30.90 20.21 0.52
CA SER A 250 32.31 20.07 0.77
C SER A 250 32.72 20.57 2.16
N ASN A 251 32.20 21.72 2.58
CA ASN A 251 32.50 22.28 3.89
C ASN A 251 31.86 21.49 5.04
N VAL A 252 30.63 20.97 4.84
CA VAL A 252 30.03 20.07 5.83
C VAL A 252 30.89 18.82 6.01
N ILE A 253 31.30 18.16 4.92
CA ILE A 253 32.18 17.00 4.98
C ILE A 253 33.50 17.32 5.70
N MET A 254 34.11 18.46 5.40
CA MET A 254 35.35 18.87 6.08
C MET A 254 35.14 19.05 7.59
N ASN A 255 34.04 19.64 8.02
CA ASN A 255 33.73 19.82 9.43
C ASN A 255 33.47 18.48 10.14
N VAL A 256 32.80 17.53 9.47
CA VAL A 256 32.60 16.17 9.98
C VAL A 256 33.95 15.44 10.14
N LEU A 257 34.81 15.49 9.13
CA LEU A 257 36.15 14.86 9.17
C LEU A 257 37.06 15.47 10.24
N GLN A 258 36.96 16.77 10.47
CA GLN A 258 37.68 17.47 11.55
C GLN A 258 37.04 17.27 12.93
N LYS A 259 35.90 16.55 13.01
CA LYS A 259 35.15 16.34 14.25
C LYS A 259 34.74 17.62 14.96
N THR A 260 34.52 18.70 14.19
CA THR A 260 34.11 20.00 14.73
C THR A 260 32.64 19.99 15.11
N ILE A 261 31.82 19.25 14.33
CA ILE A 261 30.39 19.06 14.53
C ILE A 261 29.97 17.70 13.98
N GLU A 262 29.02 17.08 14.61
CA GLU A 262 28.38 15.87 14.14
C GLU A 262 27.18 16.26 13.25
N VAL A 263 27.32 16.02 11.92
CA VAL A 263 26.30 16.37 10.93
C VAL A 263 26.09 15.23 9.95
N ALA A 264 24.85 14.93 9.66
CA ALA A 264 24.45 14.11 8.53
C ALA A 264 23.53 14.91 7.59
N VAL A 265 23.72 14.74 6.30
CA VAL A 265 22.87 15.33 5.27
C VAL A 265 22.20 14.19 4.52
N VAL A 266 20.88 14.19 4.53
CA VAL A 266 20.01 13.18 3.90
C VAL A 266 19.22 13.86 2.80
N LYS A 267 19.02 13.17 1.70
CA LYS A 267 18.17 13.66 0.64
C LYS A 267 16.71 13.51 1.05
N ALA A 268 15.91 14.54 0.75
CA ALA A 268 14.47 14.46 0.98
C ALA A 268 13.82 13.37 0.13
N PRO A 269 12.95 12.54 0.71
CA PRO A 269 12.27 11.47 -0.02
C PRO A 269 11.33 12.02 -1.09
N ASN A 270 10.96 11.19 -2.04
CA ASN A 270 10.05 11.49 -3.14
C ASN A 270 10.44 12.70 -4.04
N PHE A 271 9.49 13.15 -4.89
CA PHE A 271 9.68 14.24 -5.84
C PHE A 271 8.40 15.08 -5.96
N GLY A 272 8.53 16.35 -6.37
CA GLY A 272 7.40 17.23 -6.62
C GLY A 272 6.60 17.53 -5.36
N ASP A 273 5.26 17.51 -5.48
CA ASP A 273 4.36 17.85 -4.37
C ASP A 273 4.41 16.79 -3.26
N ALA A 274 4.53 15.52 -3.60
CA ALA A 274 4.68 14.44 -2.62
C ALA A 274 5.93 14.60 -1.72
N GLN A 275 6.99 15.25 -2.22
CA GLN A 275 8.17 15.56 -1.41
C GLN A 275 7.88 16.62 -0.35
N LEU A 276 7.02 17.60 -0.66
CA LEU A 276 6.62 18.63 0.30
C LEU A 276 5.77 18.03 1.42
N ASP A 277 4.81 17.19 1.06
CA ASP A 277 3.92 16.51 2.01
C ASP A 277 4.74 15.66 2.99
N GLU A 278 5.73 14.91 2.49
CA GLU A 278 6.57 14.06 3.33
C GLU A 278 7.57 14.85 4.21
N LEU A 279 8.06 15.99 3.72
CA LEU A 279 8.85 16.90 4.56
C LEU A 279 8.02 17.52 5.68
N ASP A 280 6.74 17.82 5.44
CA ASP A 280 5.81 18.31 6.45
C ASP A 280 5.47 17.22 7.49
N ASP A 281 5.33 15.96 7.05
CA ASP A 281 5.16 14.82 7.94
C ASP A 281 6.38 14.63 8.84
N ILE A 282 7.59 14.70 8.29
CA ILE A 282 8.85 14.63 9.07
C ILE A 282 8.89 15.74 10.14
N VAL A 283 8.56 16.97 9.78
CA VAL A 283 8.53 18.10 10.72
C VAL A 283 7.47 17.87 11.80
N THR A 284 6.30 17.38 11.44
CA THR A 284 5.20 17.11 12.38
C THR A 284 5.57 16.05 13.41
N VAL A 285 6.25 14.97 12.98
CA VAL A 285 6.69 13.88 13.87
C VAL A 285 7.86 14.29 14.75
N CYS A 286 8.76 15.14 14.25
CA CYS A 286 9.97 15.54 14.98
C CYS A 286 9.74 16.76 15.89
N GLY A 287 8.67 17.50 15.80
CA GLY A 287 8.32 18.68 16.61
C GLY A 287 8.81 19.97 15.96
#